data_c82d92fd14f241cf0f902e9ff92e18d5
#
_entry.id   c82d92fd14f241cf0f902e9ff92e18d5
#
_cell.length_a   1.000
_cell.length_b   1.000
_cell.length_c   1.000
_cell.angle_alpha   90.00
_cell.angle_beta   90.00
_cell.angle_gamma   90.00
#
_symmetry.space_group_name_H-M   'P 1'
#
loop_
_entity.id
_entity.type
_entity.pdbx_description
1 polymer ?
#
loop_
_entity_poly.entity_id
_entity_poly.type
_entity_poly.pdbx_seq_one_letter_code
_entity_poly.pdbx_strand_id
1 'polypeptide(L)'
;MLALHEWGARADPPLLLVHGLTESATAWPDAVARWSSRYHVLAIDQRGHGASPRWDDETLARAPQTMQEDLEKTLALFSEPPVVVAHSLGGLVSLRVSVAWPELVRALVLEDVARPTGHWAPAPWFVEHQERFLDAFADGGAAERERMRRETSWSESEIEGWAACKRRVDRRYIREGTYLGEADLVSAINRLRIPTLYLAPRRGDMAPEPSEVTNPLVRLVLLDGVGHCVRRDAPEAYHGLVDPFIEAVFAGTGR
;
A
#
# COMPACT_ATOMS: atom_id res chain seq x y z
N MET A 1 -5.21 -17.09 -6.20
CA MET A 1 -4.43 -16.70 -5.01
C MET A 1 -3.34 -15.73 -5.45
N LEU A 2 -3.08 -14.68 -4.68
CA LEU A 2 -2.03 -13.71 -4.97
C LEU A 2 -0.63 -14.34 -4.78
N ALA A 3 0.36 -13.82 -5.50
CA ALA A 3 1.75 -14.17 -5.28
C ALA A 3 2.23 -13.54 -3.96
N LEU A 4 2.92 -14.35 -3.15
CA LEU A 4 3.48 -13.98 -1.86
C LEU A 4 5.00 -14.10 -1.91
N HIS A 5 5.67 -13.11 -1.34
CA HIS A 5 7.10 -13.09 -1.11
C HIS A 5 7.34 -13.05 0.40
N GLU A 6 8.36 -13.76 0.89
CA GLU A 6 8.53 -14.06 2.31
C GLU A 6 9.97 -13.84 2.75
N TRP A 7 10.15 -13.20 3.92
CA TRP A 7 11.45 -12.97 4.57
C TRP A 7 11.31 -13.10 6.08
N GLY A 8 12.42 -13.36 6.76
CA GLY A 8 12.44 -13.58 8.22
C GLY A 8 12.03 -14.99 8.63
N ALA A 9 11.94 -15.23 9.92
CA ALA A 9 11.59 -16.54 10.44
C ALA A 9 10.06 -16.66 10.63
N ARG A 10 9.49 -17.79 10.20
CA ARG A 10 8.03 -18.03 10.29
C ARG A 10 7.47 -18.03 11.71
N ALA A 11 8.35 -18.19 12.71
CA ALA A 11 7.97 -18.15 14.12
C ALA A 11 7.87 -16.73 14.68
N ASP A 12 8.38 -15.74 13.94
CA ASP A 12 8.34 -14.34 14.35
C ASP A 12 6.96 -13.71 14.08
N PRO A 13 6.62 -12.61 14.77
CA PRO A 13 5.34 -11.92 14.57
C PRO A 13 5.13 -11.48 13.11
N PRO A 14 3.94 -11.72 12.52
CA PRO A 14 3.73 -11.53 11.09
C PRO A 14 3.47 -10.06 10.69
N LEU A 15 4.15 -9.59 9.65
CA LEU A 15 3.88 -8.35 8.93
C LEU A 15 3.45 -8.66 7.50
N LEU A 16 2.43 -7.96 6.99
CA LEU A 16 2.02 -8.03 5.60
C LEU A 16 2.18 -6.66 4.93
N LEU A 17 2.95 -6.60 3.84
CA LEU A 17 3.18 -5.41 3.04
C LEU A 17 2.29 -5.43 1.79
N VAL A 18 1.53 -4.33 1.59
CA VAL A 18 0.55 -4.21 0.49
C VAL A 18 0.85 -2.93 -0.31
N HIS A 19 1.36 -3.12 -1.52
CA HIS A 19 1.87 -2.04 -2.37
C HIS A 19 0.78 -1.18 -3.04
N GLY A 20 1.16 -0.03 -3.60
CA GLY A 20 0.30 0.87 -4.37
C GLY A 20 0.14 0.47 -5.84
N LEU A 21 -0.61 1.29 -6.59
CA LEU A 21 -0.75 1.14 -8.04
C LEU A 21 0.63 1.19 -8.71
N THR A 22 0.83 0.38 -9.76
CA THR A 22 2.07 0.26 -10.53
C THR A 22 3.28 -0.29 -9.75
N GLU A 23 3.09 -0.79 -8.54
CA GLU A 23 4.13 -1.41 -7.73
C GLU A 23 4.00 -2.96 -7.67
N SER A 24 4.80 -3.60 -6.82
CA SER A 24 4.76 -5.04 -6.53
C SER A 24 5.43 -5.29 -5.17
N ALA A 25 5.54 -6.54 -4.75
CA ALA A 25 6.27 -6.92 -3.54
C ALA A 25 7.73 -6.42 -3.51
N THR A 26 8.35 -6.19 -4.68
CA THR A 26 9.73 -5.67 -4.76
C THR A 26 9.85 -4.18 -4.42
N ALA A 27 8.74 -3.49 -4.18
CA ALA A 27 8.72 -2.06 -3.84
C ALA A 27 9.06 -1.75 -2.36
N TRP A 28 9.47 -2.75 -1.57
CA TRP A 28 9.69 -2.64 -0.13
C TRP A 28 11.11 -3.03 0.34
N PRO A 29 12.20 -2.77 -0.43
CA PRO A 29 13.50 -3.36 -0.10
C PRO A 29 14.04 -2.89 1.25
N ASP A 30 13.96 -1.60 1.57
CA ASP A 30 14.48 -1.06 2.82
C ASP A 30 13.62 -1.46 4.03
N ALA A 31 12.30 -1.53 3.85
CA ALA A 31 11.38 -2.02 4.87
C ALA A 31 11.62 -3.52 5.18
N VAL A 32 11.81 -4.34 4.15
CA VAL A 32 12.17 -5.75 4.30
C VAL A 32 13.51 -5.90 5.01
N ALA A 33 14.55 -5.19 4.58
CA ALA A 33 15.88 -5.23 5.21
C ALA A 33 15.81 -4.83 6.69
N ARG A 34 14.98 -3.85 7.03
CA ARG A 34 14.81 -3.36 8.40
C ARG A 34 14.07 -4.33 9.31
N TRP A 35 13.01 -4.98 8.80
CA TRP A 35 12.08 -5.71 9.65
C TRP A 35 12.31 -7.22 9.68
N SER A 36 12.89 -7.82 8.63
CA SER A 36 13.02 -9.27 8.50
C SER A 36 13.89 -9.97 9.55
N SER A 37 14.68 -9.22 10.32
CA SER A 37 15.45 -9.77 11.45
C SER A 37 14.63 -9.95 12.75
N ARG A 38 13.41 -9.37 12.80
CA ARG A 38 12.56 -9.36 13.99
C ARG A 38 11.13 -9.80 13.73
N TYR A 39 10.74 -9.82 12.47
CA TYR A 39 9.38 -10.11 12.03
C TYR A 39 9.39 -11.09 10.86
N HIS A 40 8.36 -11.90 10.79
CA HIS A 40 8.03 -12.67 9.59
C HIS A 40 7.36 -11.73 8.59
N VAL A 41 8.11 -11.22 7.64
CA VAL A 41 7.66 -10.22 6.67
C VAL A 41 7.16 -10.92 5.41
N LEU A 42 5.91 -10.66 5.03
CA LEU A 42 5.34 -11.09 3.76
C LEU A 42 4.99 -9.85 2.94
N ALA A 43 5.16 -9.93 1.62
CA ALA A 43 4.67 -8.91 0.69
C ALA A 43 3.90 -9.58 -0.43
N ILE A 44 2.73 -9.02 -0.79
CA ILE A 44 1.93 -9.51 -1.90
C ILE A 44 2.25 -8.74 -3.18
N ASP A 45 2.11 -9.43 -4.32
CA ASP A 45 1.79 -8.76 -5.57
C ASP A 45 0.26 -8.71 -5.67
N GLN A 46 -0.35 -7.53 -5.71
CA GLN A 46 -1.80 -7.41 -5.92
C GLN A 46 -2.18 -7.91 -7.32
N ARG A 47 -3.45 -8.26 -7.55
CA ARG A 47 -3.94 -8.67 -8.88
C ARG A 47 -3.55 -7.65 -9.94
N GLY A 48 -3.12 -8.14 -11.10
CA GLY A 48 -2.62 -7.30 -12.19
C GLY A 48 -1.19 -6.79 -12.01
N HIS A 49 -0.49 -7.18 -10.93
CA HIS A 49 0.88 -6.74 -10.64
C HIS A 49 1.81 -7.94 -10.42
N GLY A 50 3.09 -7.74 -10.64
CA GLY A 50 4.13 -8.73 -10.36
C GLY A 50 3.84 -10.11 -10.95
N ALA A 51 3.86 -11.14 -10.12
CA ALA A 51 3.58 -12.53 -10.48
C ALA A 51 2.14 -12.97 -10.21
N SER A 52 1.29 -12.08 -9.71
CA SER A 52 -0.12 -12.36 -9.43
C SER A 52 -0.97 -12.51 -10.69
N PRO A 53 -2.18 -13.13 -10.56
CA PRO A 53 -3.12 -13.28 -11.66
C PRO A 53 -3.40 -11.96 -12.36
N ARG A 54 -3.57 -12.02 -13.69
CA ARG A 54 -3.99 -10.89 -14.50
C ARG A 54 -5.50 -10.70 -14.41
N TRP A 55 -5.96 -9.54 -14.86
CA TRP A 55 -7.37 -9.24 -14.92
C TRP A 55 -8.03 -9.94 -16.11
N ASP A 56 -9.18 -10.52 -15.88
CA ASP A 56 -10.14 -10.94 -16.91
C ASP A 56 -11.38 -10.02 -16.86
N ASP A 57 -12.32 -10.20 -17.77
CA ASP A 57 -13.51 -9.34 -17.89
C ASP A 57 -14.37 -9.38 -16.63
N GLU A 58 -14.55 -10.56 -16.04
CA GLU A 58 -15.39 -10.76 -14.87
C GLU A 58 -14.80 -10.06 -13.64
N THR A 59 -13.54 -10.30 -13.35
CA THR A 59 -12.85 -9.74 -12.19
C THR A 59 -12.65 -8.24 -12.34
N LEU A 60 -12.40 -7.74 -13.56
CA LEU A 60 -12.21 -6.33 -13.85
C LEU A 60 -13.52 -5.53 -13.69
N ALA A 61 -14.64 -6.08 -14.11
CA ALA A 61 -15.96 -5.43 -13.98
C ALA A 61 -16.35 -5.13 -12.52
N ARG A 62 -15.73 -5.84 -11.56
CA ARG A 62 -15.93 -5.66 -10.12
C ARG A 62 -14.60 -5.49 -9.37
N ALA A 63 -13.66 -4.76 -9.96
CA ALA A 63 -12.30 -4.66 -9.48
C ALA A 63 -12.15 -4.32 -7.98
N PRO A 64 -12.89 -3.36 -7.40
CA PRO A 64 -12.80 -3.06 -5.97
C PRO A 64 -13.13 -4.27 -5.08
N GLN A 65 -14.19 -5.00 -5.40
CA GLN A 65 -14.63 -6.20 -4.67
C GLN A 65 -13.62 -7.33 -4.86
N THR A 66 -13.16 -7.55 -6.10
CA THR A 66 -12.15 -8.57 -6.40
C THR A 66 -10.87 -8.37 -5.60
N MET A 67 -10.38 -7.13 -5.50
CA MET A 67 -9.17 -6.82 -4.71
C MET A 67 -9.37 -7.07 -3.22
N GLN A 68 -10.56 -6.74 -2.67
CA GLN A 68 -10.88 -7.03 -1.28
C GLN A 68 -10.94 -8.54 -1.01
N GLU A 69 -11.61 -9.31 -1.89
CA GLU A 69 -11.67 -10.77 -1.80
C GLU A 69 -10.29 -11.44 -1.92
N ASP A 70 -9.42 -10.91 -2.79
CA ASP A 70 -8.05 -11.41 -2.94
C ASP A 70 -7.22 -11.17 -1.66
N LEU A 71 -7.36 -9.98 -1.04
CA LEU A 71 -6.65 -9.66 0.21
C LEU A 71 -7.24 -10.44 1.39
N GLU A 72 -8.56 -10.56 1.52
CA GLU A 72 -9.23 -11.37 2.53
C GLU A 72 -8.73 -12.82 2.49
N LYS A 73 -8.74 -13.46 1.30
CA LYS A 73 -8.23 -14.82 1.11
C LYS A 73 -6.75 -14.93 1.48
N THR A 74 -5.97 -13.89 1.27
CA THR A 74 -4.54 -13.86 1.65
C THR A 74 -4.39 -13.77 3.16
N LEU A 75 -5.14 -12.88 3.81
CA LEU A 75 -5.12 -12.72 5.27
C LEU A 75 -5.59 -13.99 6.01
N ALA A 76 -6.55 -14.72 5.44
CA ALA A 76 -7.01 -15.99 6.00
C ALA A 76 -5.95 -17.11 6.00
N LEU A 77 -4.81 -16.94 5.34
CA LEU A 77 -3.69 -17.89 5.37
C LEU A 77 -2.81 -17.74 6.63
N PHE A 78 -2.92 -16.63 7.33
CA PHE A 78 -2.12 -16.38 8.52
C PHE A 78 -2.71 -17.12 9.72
N SER A 79 -1.87 -17.79 10.50
CA SER A 79 -2.26 -18.44 11.76
C SER A 79 -2.58 -17.42 12.86
N GLU A 80 -1.97 -16.24 12.78
CA GLU A 80 -2.25 -15.09 13.64
C GLU A 80 -2.43 -13.84 12.76
N PRO A 81 -3.37 -12.93 13.09
CA PRO A 81 -3.58 -11.72 12.32
C PRO A 81 -2.30 -10.88 12.22
N PRO A 82 -1.83 -10.52 11.01
CA PRO A 82 -0.64 -9.70 10.83
C PRO A 82 -0.90 -8.22 11.16
N VAL A 83 0.16 -7.47 11.43
CA VAL A 83 0.14 -6.03 11.20
C VAL A 83 0.29 -5.80 9.70
N VAL A 84 -0.64 -5.05 9.11
CA VAL A 84 -0.62 -4.73 7.68
C VAL A 84 -0.03 -3.35 7.48
N VAL A 85 1.01 -3.25 6.64
CA VAL A 85 1.61 -1.99 6.20
C VAL A 85 1.27 -1.78 4.73
N ALA A 86 0.53 -0.72 4.43
CA ALA A 86 -0.09 -0.59 3.13
C ALA A 86 0.02 0.82 2.56
N HIS A 87 0.35 0.92 1.27
CA HIS A 87 0.55 2.17 0.54
C HIS A 87 -0.55 2.39 -0.51
N SER A 88 -1.04 3.63 -0.60
CA SER A 88 -1.89 4.11 -1.70
C SER A 88 -3.10 3.19 -1.99
N LEU A 89 -3.18 2.59 -3.17
CA LEU A 89 -4.22 1.62 -3.55
C LEU A 89 -4.29 0.44 -2.57
N GLY A 90 -3.14 -0.12 -2.19
CA GLY A 90 -3.07 -1.18 -1.18
C GLY A 90 -3.60 -0.71 0.18
N GLY A 91 -3.37 0.55 0.52
CA GLY A 91 -3.94 1.19 1.71
C GLY A 91 -5.46 1.21 1.70
N LEU A 92 -6.07 1.58 0.57
CA LEU A 92 -7.53 1.60 0.43
C LEU A 92 -8.15 0.19 0.53
N VAL A 93 -7.53 -0.78 -0.14
CA VAL A 93 -8.00 -2.18 -0.08
C VAL A 93 -7.87 -2.71 1.36
N SER A 94 -6.73 -2.49 2.01
CA SER A 94 -6.48 -2.92 3.39
C SER A 94 -7.42 -2.27 4.39
N LEU A 95 -7.70 -0.97 4.23
CA LEU A 95 -8.67 -0.24 5.05
C LEU A 95 -10.06 -0.89 4.96
N ARG A 96 -10.55 -1.15 3.75
CA ARG A 96 -11.89 -1.72 3.53
C ARG A 96 -12.00 -3.14 4.07
N VAL A 97 -10.99 -3.98 3.85
CA VAL A 97 -10.94 -5.33 4.41
C VAL A 97 -10.94 -5.29 5.94
N SER A 98 -10.17 -4.38 6.55
CA SER A 98 -10.12 -4.23 8.01
C SER A 98 -11.43 -3.71 8.62
N VAL A 99 -12.21 -2.94 7.87
CA VAL A 99 -13.56 -2.53 8.30
C VAL A 99 -14.55 -3.70 8.23
N ALA A 100 -14.44 -4.53 7.21
CA ALA A 100 -15.34 -5.66 6.99
C ALA A 100 -15.00 -6.87 7.88
N TRP A 101 -13.73 -7.18 8.06
CA TRP A 101 -13.20 -8.32 8.79
C TRP A 101 -12.05 -7.90 9.74
N PRO A 102 -12.35 -7.13 10.81
CA PRO A 102 -11.32 -6.61 11.72
C PRO A 102 -10.51 -7.70 12.43
N GLU A 103 -11.04 -8.90 12.55
CA GLU A 103 -10.36 -10.06 13.15
C GLU A 103 -9.22 -10.62 12.29
N LEU A 104 -9.18 -10.31 11.01
CA LEU A 104 -8.11 -10.74 10.10
C LEU A 104 -6.85 -9.87 10.17
N VAL A 105 -6.92 -8.71 10.81
CA VAL A 105 -5.84 -7.72 10.86
C VAL A 105 -5.60 -7.28 12.30
N ARG A 106 -4.37 -7.41 12.78
CA ARG A 106 -3.98 -6.99 14.13
C ARG A 106 -3.96 -5.47 14.29
N ALA A 107 -3.39 -4.79 13.32
CA ALA A 107 -3.32 -3.33 13.25
C ALA A 107 -2.97 -2.89 11.82
N LEU A 108 -3.23 -1.62 11.49
CA LEU A 108 -2.90 -1.02 10.21
C LEU A 108 -1.82 0.07 10.32
N VAL A 109 -0.89 0.06 9.37
CA VAL A 109 -0.09 1.23 9.01
C VAL A 109 -0.49 1.62 7.59
N LEU A 110 -1.06 2.79 7.43
CA LEU A 110 -1.53 3.33 6.16
C LEU A 110 -0.61 4.46 5.70
N GLU A 111 -0.12 4.38 4.47
CA GLU A 111 0.73 5.39 3.84
C GLU A 111 -0.02 5.98 2.64
N ASP A 112 -0.40 7.26 2.76
CA ASP A 112 -1.06 8.10 1.75
C ASP A 112 -2.08 7.34 0.89
N VAL A 113 -3.16 6.93 1.51
CA VAL A 113 -4.20 6.03 0.98
C VAL A 113 -4.86 6.62 -0.25
N ALA A 114 -5.01 5.83 -1.32
CA ALA A 114 -5.73 6.25 -2.51
C ALA A 114 -7.16 6.70 -2.17
N ARG A 115 -7.52 7.92 -2.59
CA ARG A 115 -8.84 8.50 -2.31
C ARG A 115 -9.82 8.17 -3.43
N PRO A 116 -10.86 7.36 -3.17
CA PRO A 116 -11.88 7.09 -4.16
C PRO A 116 -12.76 8.33 -4.39
N THR A 117 -13.11 8.58 -5.64
CA THR A 117 -13.92 9.73 -6.06
C THR A 117 -15.36 9.36 -6.36
N GLY A 118 -15.71 8.07 -6.30
CA GLY A 118 -17.04 7.55 -6.67
C GLY A 118 -17.30 7.47 -8.18
N HIS A 119 -16.31 7.78 -9.02
CA HIS A 119 -16.43 7.65 -10.47
C HIS A 119 -16.21 6.20 -10.93
N TRP A 120 -17.00 5.73 -11.90
CA TRP A 120 -16.97 4.36 -12.41
C TRP A 120 -15.91 4.12 -13.50
N ALA A 121 -15.30 5.18 -13.99
CA ALA A 121 -14.23 5.08 -14.98
C ALA A 121 -13.07 6.00 -14.58
N PRO A 122 -11.82 5.61 -14.89
CA PRO A 122 -10.69 6.48 -14.68
C PRO A 122 -10.79 7.72 -15.57
N ALA A 123 -10.34 8.87 -15.06
CA ALA A 123 -10.29 10.08 -15.87
C ALA A 123 -9.30 9.89 -17.04
N PRO A 124 -9.62 10.32 -18.26
CA PRO A 124 -8.73 10.15 -19.43
C PRO A 124 -7.32 10.67 -19.21
N TRP A 125 -7.15 11.82 -18.54
CA TRP A 125 -5.85 12.40 -18.22
C TRP A 125 -5.03 11.48 -17.29
N PHE A 126 -5.68 10.77 -16.36
CA PHE A 126 -5.03 9.84 -15.46
C PHE A 126 -4.52 8.61 -16.22
N VAL A 127 -5.35 8.04 -17.10
CA VAL A 127 -4.96 6.91 -17.96
C VAL A 127 -3.75 7.28 -18.80
N GLU A 128 -3.82 8.42 -19.52
CA GLU A 128 -2.72 8.89 -20.36
C GLU A 128 -1.43 9.13 -19.56
N HIS A 129 -1.54 9.69 -18.35
CA HIS A 129 -0.40 9.90 -17.48
C HIS A 129 0.24 8.58 -17.06
N GLN A 130 -0.55 7.62 -16.61
CA GLN A 130 -0.05 6.32 -16.17
C GLN A 130 0.53 5.50 -17.33
N GLU A 131 -0.07 5.56 -18.52
CA GLU A 131 0.47 4.89 -19.71
C GLU A 131 1.84 5.46 -20.09
N ARG A 132 1.96 6.79 -20.19
CA ARG A 132 3.26 7.45 -20.45
C ARG A 132 4.31 7.13 -19.39
N PHE A 133 3.88 7.13 -18.13
CA PHE A 133 4.77 6.76 -17.02
C PHE A 133 5.30 5.33 -17.18
N LEU A 134 4.43 4.35 -17.47
CA LEU A 134 4.85 2.96 -17.65
C LEU A 134 5.66 2.75 -18.94
N ASP A 135 5.41 3.52 -19.99
CA ASP A 135 6.18 3.47 -21.24
C ASP A 135 7.66 3.87 -21.02
N ALA A 136 7.93 4.78 -20.09
CA ALA A 136 9.28 5.17 -19.71
C ALA A 136 10.12 4.01 -19.12
N PHE A 137 9.48 2.88 -18.78
CA PHE A 137 10.15 1.66 -18.28
C PHE A 137 10.22 0.54 -19.31
N ALA A 138 9.79 0.75 -20.56
CA ALA A 138 9.78 -0.29 -21.58
C ALA A 138 11.18 -0.87 -21.88
N ASP A 139 12.21 -0.02 -21.84
CA ASP A 139 13.63 -0.37 -22.02
C ASP A 139 14.34 -0.78 -20.71
N GLY A 140 13.61 -0.90 -19.61
CA GLY A 140 14.14 -1.16 -18.27
C GLY A 140 14.22 0.07 -17.38
N GLY A 141 13.91 1.29 -17.89
CA GLY A 141 13.77 2.50 -17.10
C GLY A 141 15.10 3.10 -16.61
N ALA A 142 16.17 2.98 -17.36
CA ALA A 142 17.49 3.52 -16.99
C ALA A 142 17.44 5.05 -16.79
N ALA A 143 16.76 5.76 -17.70
CA ALA A 143 16.61 7.22 -17.61
C ALA A 143 15.79 7.62 -16.36
N GLU A 144 14.76 6.87 -16.03
CA GLU A 144 13.93 7.13 -14.84
C GLU A 144 14.69 6.88 -13.52
N ARG A 145 15.51 5.81 -13.45
CA ARG A 145 16.40 5.60 -12.30
C ARG A 145 17.35 6.76 -12.10
N GLU A 146 18.00 7.19 -13.18
CA GLU A 146 18.93 8.33 -13.12
C GLU A 146 18.22 9.64 -12.73
N ARG A 147 17.00 9.85 -13.21
CA ARG A 147 16.15 10.96 -12.76
C ARG A 147 15.89 10.89 -11.26
N MET A 148 15.50 9.71 -10.73
CA MET A 148 15.22 9.55 -9.31
C MET A 148 16.45 9.75 -8.44
N ARG A 149 17.62 9.27 -8.84
CA ARG A 149 18.91 9.55 -8.15
C ARG A 149 19.22 11.03 -8.04
N ARG A 150 18.87 11.80 -9.07
CA ARG A 150 19.13 13.25 -9.11
C ARG A 150 18.08 14.06 -8.36
N GLU A 151 16.81 13.65 -8.38
CA GLU A 151 15.67 14.45 -7.94
C GLU A 151 15.14 14.06 -6.56
N THR A 152 15.56 12.92 -6.00
CA THR A 152 15.08 12.42 -4.72
C THR A 152 16.25 12.05 -3.80
N SER A 153 15.93 11.85 -2.52
CA SER A 153 16.84 11.29 -1.52
C SER A 153 16.65 9.78 -1.31
N TRP A 154 15.94 9.11 -2.22
CA TRP A 154 15.66 7.68 -2.10
C TRP A 154 16.95 6.87 -2.14
N SER A 155 16.99 5.80 -1.35
CA SER A 155 18.11 4.85 -1.40
C SER A 155 18.18 4.16 -2.77
N GLU A 156 19.36 3.66 -3.12
CA GLU A 156 19.54 2.91 -4.37
C GLU A 156 18.64 1.68 -4.42
N SER A 157 18.48 0.98 -3.30
CA SER A 157 17.58 -0.17 -3.18
C SER A 157 16.12 0.20 -3.44
N GLU A 158 15.65 1.32 -2.93
CA GLU A 158 14.28 1.81 -3.19
C GLU A 158 14.08 2.21 -4.65
N ILE A 159 15.06 2.88 -5.29
CA ILE A 159 15.00 3.23 -6.71
C ILE A 159 14.94 1.97 -7.59
N GLU A 160 15.80 0.98 -7.32
CA GLU A 160 15.81 -0.27 -8.08
C GLU A 160 14.54 -1.10 -7.85
N GLY A 161 14.07 -1.22 -6.60
CA GLY A 161 12.82 -1.90 -6.26
C GLY A 161 11.62 -1.25 -6.92
N TRP A 162 11.52 0.08 -6.89
CA TRP A 162 10.48 0.86 -7.54
C TRP A 162 10.48 0.68 -9.07
N ALA A 163 11.65 0.72 -9.70
CA ALA A 163 11.73 0.58 -11.14
C ALA A 163 11.42 -0.86 -11.61
N ALA A 164 11.83 -1.87 -10.85
CA ALA A 164 11.60 -3.28 -11.19
C ALA A 164 10.11 -3.65 -11.30
N CYS A 165 9.24 -2.95 -10.55
CA CYS A 165 7.80 -3.21 -10.53
C CYS A 165 7.12 -2.93 -11.88
N LYS A 166 7.56 -1.88 -12.60
CA LYS A 166 6.80 -1.22 -13.66
C LYS A 166 6.53 -2.10 -14.88
N ARG A 167 7.44 -3.01 -15.20
CA ARG A 167 7.31 -3.92 -16.35
C ARG A 167 6.28 -5.03 -16.18
N ARG A 168 5.79 -5.25 -14.96
CA ARG A 168 4.85 -6.33 -14.63
C ARG A 168 3.47 -5.82 -14.21
N VAL A 169 3.11 -4.62 -14.66
CA VAL A 169 1.78 -4.04 -14.44
C VAL A 169 0.86 -4.45 -15.58
N ASP A 170 -0.31 -4.97 -15.22
CA ASP A 170 -1.39 -5.20 -16.17
C ASP A 170 -2.08 -3.86 -16.47
N ARG A 171 -1.74 -3.28 -17.61
CA ARG A 171 -2.25 -1.96 -18.03
C ARG A 171 -3.75 -1.93 -18.26
N ARG A 172 -4.36 -3.11 -18.42
CA ARG A 172 -5.80 -3.20 -18.57
C ARG A 172 -6.54 -2.64 -17.37
N TYR A 173 -6.05 -2.88 -16.15
CA TYR A 173 -6.61 -2.28 -14.94
C TYR A 173 -6.56 -0.74 -14.96
N ILE A 174 -5.48 -0.17 -15.50
CA ILE A 174 -5.35 1.29 -15.62
C ILE A 174 -6.33 1.85 -16.63
N ARG A 175 -6.50 1.18 -17.77
CA ARG A 175 -7.35 1.66 -18.88
C ARG A 175 -8.84 1.52 -18.60
N GLU A 176 -9.23 0.45 -17.95
CA GLU A 176 -10.63 0.00 -17.90
C GLU A 176 -11.13 -0.16 -16.45
N GLY A 177 -10.26 -0.46 -15.49
CA GLY A 177 -10.62 -0.96 -14.18
C GLY A 177 -10.26 -0.10 -12.99
N THR A 178 -9.58 1.05 -13.16
CA THR A 178 -9.18 1.89 -12.03
C THR A 178 -10.36 2.66 -11.42
N TYR A 179 -11.44 1.93 -11.17
CA TYR A 179 -12.52 2.36 -10.32
C TYR A 179 -12.21 1.94 -8.88
N LEU A 180 -12.05 2.93 -8.00
CA LEU A 180 -11.67 2.70 -6.60
C LEU A 180 -12.88 2.42 -5.69
N GLY A 181 -14.08 2.35 -6.23
CA GLY A 181 -15.31 2.15 -5.48
C GLY A 181 -15.92 3.45 -4.91
N GLU A 182 -16.77 3.32 -3.93
CA GLU A 182 -17.48 4.43 -3.31
C GLU A 182 -16.53 5.44 -2.67
N ALA A 183 -16.94 6.71 -2.62
CA ALA A 183 -16.19 7.80 -1.95
C ALA A 183 -16.39 7.72 -0.43
N ASP A 184 -15.83 6.68 0.19
CA ASP A 184 -16.09 6.30 1.58
C ASP A 184 -14.89 6.42 2.52
N LEU A 185 -13.76 7.01 2.10
CA LEU A 185 -12.49 7.01 2.84
C LEU A 185 -12.65 7.45 4.30
N VAL A 186 -13.23 8.62 4.55
CA VAL A 186 -13.42 9.16 5.90
C VAL A 186 -14.35 8.27 6.74
N SER A 187 -15.44 7.83 6.14
CA SER A 187 -16.38 6.92 6.79
C SER A 187 -15.72 5.58 7.15
N ALA A 188 -14.92 5.03 6.25
CA ALA A 188 -14.20 3.77 6.49
C ALA A 188 -13.17 3.91 7.62
N ILE A 189 -12.38 4.99 7.63
CA ILE A 189 -11.42 5.31 8.71
C ILE A 189 -12.12 5.37 10.06
N ASN A 190 -13.25 6.08 10.13
CA ASN A 190 -13.98 6.26 11.38
C ASN A 190 -14.72 5.00 11.86
N ARG A 191 -14.87 3.98 11.01
CA ARG A 191 -15.45 2.67 11.37
C ARG A 191 -14.42 1.60 11.76
N LEU A 192 -13.12 1.88 11.63
CA LEU A 192 -12.08 0.92 12.04
C LEU A 192 -12.24 0.52 13.51
N ARG A 193 -11.96 -0.76 13.79
CA ARG A 193 -12.03 -1.36 15.14
C ARG A 193 -10.68 -1.87 15.62
N ILE A 194 -9.60 -1.54 14.91
CA ILE A 194 -8.23 -1.95 15.20
C ILE A 194 -7.33 -0.72 15.28
N PRO A 195 -6.23 -0.78 16.04
CA PRO A 195 -5.24 0.29 16.09
C PRO A 195 -4.73 0.63 14.69
N THR A 196 -4.69 1.90 14.35
CA THR A 196 -4.28 2.35 13.01
C THR A 196 -3.39 3.58 13.09
N LEU A 197 -2.23 3.51 12.43
CA LEU A 197 -1.36 4.65 12.19
C LEU A 197 -1.50 5.06 10.71
N TYR A 198 -1.96 6.28 10.46
CA TYR A 198 -2.10 6.81 9.10
C TYR A 198 -1.10 7.95 8.88
N LEU A 199 -0.20 7.76 7.93
CA LEU A 199 0.84 8.70 7.54
C LEU A 199 0.55 9.26 6.15
N ALA A 200 0.60 10.58 5.99
CA ALA A 200 0.37 11.20 4.69
C ALA A 200 1.13 12.54 4.59
N PRO A 201 1.37 13.05 3.37
CA PRO A 201 1.89 14.40 3.19
C PRO A 201 0.88 15.44 3.69
N ARG A 202 1.37 16.47 4.39
CA ARG A 202 0.52 17.59 4.82
C ARG A 202 -0.04 18.37 3.62
N ARG A 203 0.71 18.43 2.53
CA ARG A 203 0.29 19.06 1.27
C ARG A 203 -0.03 17.97 0.26
N GLY A 204 -1.25 17.48 0.30
CA GLY A 204 -1.79 16.46 -0.58
C GLY A 204 -3.32 16.54 -0.60
N ASP A 205 -3.93 15.85 -1.53
CA ASP A 205 -5.38 15.81 -1.73
C ASP A 205 -6.00 14.44 -1.37
N MET A 206 -5.17 13.47 -0.99
CA MET A 206 -5.64 12.12 -0.67
C MET A 206 -6.03 11.96 0.81
N ALA A 207 -5.25 12.53 1.73
CA ALA A 207 -5.54 12.41 3.15
C ALA A 207 -6.82 13.14 3.57
N PRO A 208 -7.53 12.65 4.58
CA PRO A 208 -8.62 13.41 5.20
C PRO A 208 -8.07 14.61 5.97
N GLU A 209 -8.92 15.61 6.19
CA GLU A 209 -8.61 16.66 7.15
C GLU A 209 -8.54 16.08 8.57
N PRO A 210 -7.62 16.54 9.44
CA PRO A 210 -7.52 16.03 10.81
C PRO A 210 -8.81 16.08 11.61
N SER A 211 -9.66 17.09 11.37
CA SER A 211 -10.96 17.23 12.01
C SER A 211 -12.00 16.21 11.57
N GLU A 212 -11.80 15.55 10.43
CA GLU A 212 -12.69 14.51 9.92
C GLU A 212 -12.41 13.13 10.55
N VAL A 213 -11.21 12.94 11.14
CA VAL A 213 -10.81 11.68 11.77
C VAL A 213 -11.19 11.73 13.26
N THR A 214 -12.33 11.12 13.58
CA THR A 214 -12.92 11.13 14.94
C THR A 214 -12.71 9.82 15.70
N ASN A 215 -12.18 8.79 15.05
CA ASN A 215 -11.95 7.48 15.65
C ASN A 215 -10.71 7.50 16.55
N PRO A 216 -10.83 7.25 17.88
CA PRO A 216 -9.69 7.27 18.81
C PRO A 216 -8.66 6.17 18.58
N LEU A 217 -8.99 5.12 17.78
CA LEU A 217 -8.04 4.07 17.39
C LEU A 217 -7.17 4.48 16.20
N VAL A 218 -7.45 5.61 15.56
CA VAL A 218 -6.72 6.09 14.38
C VAL A 218 -5.87 7.30 14.75
N ARG A 219 -4.57 7.15 14.61
CA ARG A 219 -3.60 8.24 14.72
C ARG A 219 -3.21 8.71 13.33
N LEU A 220 -3.76 9.85 12.89
CA LEU A 220 -3.35 10.53 11.66
C LEU A 220 -2.14 11.42 11.93
N VAL A 221 -1.07 11.24 11.14
CA VAL A 221 0.14 12.06 11.17
C VAL A 221 0.40 12.62 9.78
N LEU A 222 0.35 13.94 9.66
CA LEU A 222 0.68 14.65 8.43
C LEU A 222 2.13 15.13 8.48
N LEU A 223 2.95 14.72 7.51
CA LEU A 223 4.36 15.08 7.43
C LEU A 223 4.59 16.22 6.43
N ASP A 224 5.51 17.11 6.76
CA ASP A 224 5.93 18.20 5.88
C ASP A 224 7.10 17.76 5.00
N GLY A 225 7.18 18.30 3.77
CA GLY A 225 8.31 18.09 2.88
C GLY A 225 8.36 16.71 2.21
N VAL A 226 7.31 15.92 2.30
CA VAL A 226 7.19 14.60 1.66
C VAL A 226 6.13 14.61 0.58
N GLY A 227 6.26 13.72 -0.39
CA GLY A 227 5.25 13.41 -1.39
C GLY A 227 4.49 12.14 -1.09
N HIS A 228 3.93 11.54 -2.13
CA HIS A 228 3.09 10.33 -2.06
C HIS A 228 3.78 9.10 -1.45
N CYS A 229 5.10 9.01 -1.54
CA CYS A 229 5.88 7.90 -1.00
C CYS A 229 6.61 8.31 0.28
N VAL A 230 5.87 8.52 1.38
CA VAL A 230 6.37 9.05 2.66
C VAL A 230 7.59 8.28 3.18
N ARG A 231 7.54 6.92 3.13
CA ARG A 231 8.65 6.07 3.61
C ARG A 231 9.95 6.25 2.83
N ARG A 232 9.85 6.61 1.53
CA ARG A 232 11.00 6.86 0.65
C ARG A 232 11.52 8.28 0.79
N ASP A 233 10.61 9.24 0.91
CA ASP A 233 10.94 10.66 0.97
C ASP A 233 11.54 11.05 2.33
N ALA A 234 11.07 10.42 3.42
CA ALA A 234 11.52 10.69 4.78
C ALA A 234 11.62 9.39 5.62
N PRO A 235 12.55 8.47 5.28
CA PRO A 235 12.64 7.15 5.90
C PRO A 235 12.85 7.20 7.42
N GLU A 236 13.65 8.11 7.92
CA GLU A 236 13.89 8.25 9.36
C GLU A 236 12.62 8.69 10.11
N ALA A 237 11.91 9.68 9.58
CA ALA A 237 10.66 10.15 10.17
C ALA A 237 9.57 9.07 10.10
N TYR A 238 9.46 8.39 8.96
CA TYR A 238 8.54 7.28 8.77
C TYR A 238 8.79 6.15 9.77
N HIS A 239 10.02 5.62 9.81
CA HIS A 239 10.36 4.51 10.70
C HIS A 239 10.36 4.93 12.19
N GLY A 240 10.66 6.18 12.49
CA GLY A 240 10.52 6.73 13.85
C GLY A 240 9.10 6.74 14.40
N LEU A 241 8.10 6.67 13.52
CA LEU A 241 6.68 6.55 13.87
C LEU A 241 6.17 5.12 13.77
N VAL A 242 6.57 4.39 12.73
CA VAL A 242 6.04 3.06 12.41
C VAL A 242 6.63 1.97 13.30
N ASP A 243 7.95 1.98 13.56
CA ASP A 243 8.57 0.92 14.37
C ASP A 243 8.02 0.89 15.80
N PRO A 244 7.94 2.01 16.54
CA PRO A 244 7.36 2.00 17.87
C PRO A 244 5.87 1.59 17.88
N PHE A 245 5.12 1.94 16.82
CA PHE A 245 3.73 1.52 16.69
C PHE A 245 3.62 0.00 16.53
N ILE A 246 4.39 -0.61 15.63
CA ILE A 246 4.41 -2.06 15.42
C ILE A 246 4.84 -2.78 16.72
N GLU A 247 5.90 -2.31 17.37
CA GLU A 247 6.39 -2.88 18.64
C GLU A 247 5.33 -2.82 19.74
N ALA A 248 4.65 -1.69 19.90
CA ALA A 248 3.59 -1.52 20.90
C ALA A 248 2.40 -2.45 20.64
N VAL A 249 2.01 -2.64 19.37
CA VAL A 249 0.94 -3.55 18.98
C VAL A 249 1.26 -5.01 19.35
N PHE A 250 2.47 -5.47 19.07
CA PHE A 250 2.88 -6.85 19.43
C PHE A 250 3.12 -7.02 20.92
N ALA A 251 3.57 -5.98 21.63
CA ALA A 251 3.69 -6.00 23.10
C ALA A 251 2.31 -5.94 23.82
N GLY A 252 1.21 -5.76 23.11
CA GLY A 252 -0.13 -5.61 23.69
C GLY A 252 -0.37 -4.26 24.39
N THR A 253 0.51 -3.26 24.16
CA THR A 253 0.42 -1.89 24.73
C THR A 253 -0.07 -0.86 23.70
N GLY A 254 -0.23 -1.27 22.44
CA GLY A 254 -0.72 -0.44 21.34
C GLY A 254 -2.23 -0.19 21.47
N ARG A 255 -2.63 0.91 22.10
CA ARG A 255 -3.98 1.46 22.09
C ARG A 255 -3.99 2.81 21.39
#